data_ad64f3afcf25a6c14806c8777fcd7d1c
#
_entry.id   ad64f3afcf25a6c14806c8777fcd7d1c
#
_cell.length_a   1.000
_cell.length_b   1.000
_cell.length_c   1.000
_cell.angle_alpha   90.00
_cell.angle_beta   90.00
_cell.angle_gamma   90.00
#
_symmetry.space_group_name_H-M   'P 1'
#
loop_
_entity.id
_entity.type
_entity.pdbx_description
1 polymer ?
#
loop_
_entity_poly.entity_id
_entity_poly.type
_entity_poly.pdbx_seq_one_letter_code
_entity_poly.pdbx_strand_id
1 'polypeptide(L)'
;ESMPTDLHTLPGVGEFIQKISFLGFRSWMIFLLIGAGLTTIFQSSSATVALTLVMCSKGWIGYEDAAAMIMGENIGTTITANLAAAVANVQAKRAALAHFIINVFGVIWLFLIFTPFLNFIGDLCVTLHLSTYNPKFSDPKLLNEAFSPEARAGVTASINAAMPLVLSLFNTLAKGINV
;
A
#
# COMPACT_ATOMS: atom_id res chain seq x y z
N GLU A 1 -12.44 7.56 -26.57
CA GLU A 1 -11.09 8.10 -26.36
C GLU A 1 -10.49 7.31 -25.20
N SER A 2 -9.65 6.31 -25.56
CA SER A 2 -9.06 5.39 -24.58
C SER A 2 -8.04 6.14 -23.72
N MET A 3 -8.26 6.19 -22.41
CA MET A 3 -7.24 6.62 -21.45
C MET A 3 -5.92 5.89 -21.73
N PRO A 4 -4.78 6.56 -21.73
CA PRO A 4 -3.49 5.90 -21.92
C PRO A 4 -3.29 4.90 -20.78
N THR A 5 -3.25 3.62 -21.13
CA THR A 5 -3.18 2.49 -20.20
C THR A 5 -1.80 2.29 -19.58
N ASP A 6 -0.81 3.08 -19.98
CA ASP A 6 0.57 2.88 -19.60
C ASP A 6 1.18 4.15 -19.00
N LEU A 7 1.02 4.34 -17.69
CA LEU A 7 1.81 5.33 -16.92
C LEU A 7 3.33 5.11 -17.05
N HIS A 8 3.76 3.90 -17.45
CA HIS A 8 5.15 3.61 -17.83
C HIS A 8 5.61 4.34 -19.09
N THR A 9 4.67 4.82 -19.93
CA THR A 9 5.01 5.59 -21.13
C THR A 9 5.24 7.07 -20.84
N LEU A 10 4.92 7.54 -19.63
CA LEU A 10 5.29 8.88 -19.20
C LEU A 10 6.79 8.88 -18.85
N PRO A 11 7.63 9.58 -19.64
CA PRO A 11 9.05 9.64 -19.37
C PRO A 11 9.30 10.19 -17.97
N GLY A 12 9.99 9.41 -17.13
CA GLY A 12 10.38 9.76 -15.78
C GLY A 12 9.53 9.16 -14.65
N VAL A 13 8.25 8.81 -14.84
CA VAL A 13 7.42 8.25 -13.75
C VAL A 13 7.81 6.80 -13.46
N GLY A 14 7.95 5.97 -14.48
CA GLY A 14 8.36 4.58 -14.32
C GLY A 14 9.77 4.45 -13.75
N GLU A 15 10.73 5.26 -14.24
CA GLU A 15 12.10 5.29 -13.71
C GLU A 15 12.13 5.78 -12.26
N PHE A 16 11.32 6.78 -11.91
CA PHE A 16 11.22 7.30 -10.54
C PHE A 16 10.71 6.23 -9.58
N ILE A 17 9.64 5.52 -9.93
CA ILE A 17 9.06 4.44 -9.13
C ILE A 17 10.10 3.32 -8.95
N GLN A 18 10.73 2.84 -10.03
CA GLN A 18 11.74 1.79 -9.96
C GLN A 18 12.93 2.21 -9.09
N LYS A 19 13.44 3.43 -9.25
CA LYS A 19 14.56 3.94 -8.47
C LYS A 19 14.27 4.00 -6.98
N ILE A 20 13.02 4.27 -6.61
CA ILE A 20 12.59 4.32 -5.21
C ILE A 20 12.39 2.92 -4.64
N SER A 21 11.74 2.01 -5.37
CA SER A 21 11.44 0.64 -4.90
C SER A 21 12.68 -0.18 -4.53
N PHE A 22 13.86 0.17 -5.02
CA PHE A 22 15.12 -0.49 -4.65
C PHE A 22 15.75 0.01 -3.34
N LEU A 23 15.16 1.01 -2.67
CA LEU A 23 15.73 1.65 -1.47
C LEU A 23 15.40 0.92 -0.15
N GLY A 24 14.68 -0.20 -0.18
CA GLY A 24 14.28 -0.96 1.02
C GLY A 24 13.46 -0.10 1.99
N PHE A 25 13.86 -0.01 3.27
CA PHE A 25 13.13 0.77 4.29
C PHE A 25 12.85 2.23 3.88
N ARG A 26 13.74 2.86 3.13
CA ARG A 26 13.52 4.23 2.61
C ARG A 26 12.41 4.27 1.57
N SER A 27 12.24 3.22 0.77
CA SER A 27 11.13 3.09 -0.16
C SER A 27 9.80 3.14 0.59
N TRP A 28 9.64 2.32 1.60
CA TRP A 28 8.40 2.28 2.40
C TRP A 28 8.03 3.64 2.99
N MET A 29 9.02 4.39 3.51
CA MET A 29 8.78 5.74 4.03
C MET A 29 8.31 6.71 2.95
N ILE A 30 8.88 6.63 1.74
CA ILE A 30 8.49 7.47 0.61
C ILE A 30 7.07 7.13 0.16
N PHE A 31 6.75 5.83 -0.01
CA PHE A 31 5.41 5.40 -0.41
C PHE A 31 4.35 5.72 0.66
N LEU A 32 4.70 5.63 1.94
CA LEU A 32 3.84 6.09 3.03
C LEU A 32 3.51 7.58 2.90
N LEU A 33 4.52 8.42 2.66
CA LEU A 33 4.31 9.86 2.47
C LEU A 33 3.50 10.17 1.21
N ILE A 34 3.71 9.43 0.12
CA ILE A 34 2.92 9.54 -1.10
C ILE A 34 1.46 9.20 -0.82
N GLY A 35 1.17 8.08 -0.14
CA GLY A 35 -0.18 7.67 0.23
C GLY A 35 -0.89 8.70 1.11
N ALA A 36 -0.19 9.21 2.13
CA ALA A 36 -0.72 10.27 2.99
C ALA A 36 -1.01 11.56 2.22
N GLY A 37 -0.10 11.97 1.33
CA GLY A 37 -0.25 13.16 0.49
C GLY A 37 -1.41 13.04 -0.50
N LEU A 38 -1.49 11.92 -1.23
CA LEU A 38 -2.59 11.67 -2.18
C LEU A 38 -3.95 11.66 -1.49
N THR A 39 -4.07 10.99 -0.34
CA THR A 39 -5.32 10.96 0.43
C THR A 39 -5.70 12.36 0.93
N THR A 40 -4.73 13.15 1.36
CA THR A 40 -4.97 14.53 1.80
C THR A 40 -5.43 15.41 0.65
N ILE A 41 -4.87 15.25 -0.56
CA ILE A 41 -5.22 16.02 -1.75
C ILE A 41 -6.58 15.61 -2.28
N PHE A 42 -6.81 14.30 -2.46
CA PHE A 42 -8.08 13.78 -3.00
C PHE A 42 -9.23 13.82 -2.00
N GLN A 43 -8.92 13.96 -0.71
CA GLN A 43 -9.89 13.91 0.41
C GLN A 43 -10.76 12.63 0.36
N SER A 44 -10.23 11.57 -0.21
CA SER A 44 -10.91 10.29 -0.40
C SER A 44 -9.91 9.14 -0.26
N SER A 45 -9.91 8.49 0.90
CA SER A 45 -9.08 7.31 1.14
C SER A 45 -9.46 6.13 0.24
N SER A 46 -10.76 5.96 -0.06
CA SER A 46 -11.21 4.87 -0.94
C SER A 46 -10.71 5.06 -2.37
N ALA A 47 -10.66 6.28 -2.89
CA ALA A 47 -10.12 6.56 -4.21
C ALA A 47 -8.60 6.29 -4.26
N THR A 48 -7.86 6.68 -3.21
CA THR A 48 -6.42 6.44 -3.12
C THR A 48 -6.14 4.95 -2.97
N VAL A 49 -6.87 4.22 -2.11
CA VAL A 49 -6.77 2.75 -2.01
C VAL A 49 -7.01 2.09 -3.37
N ALA A 50 -8.06 2.48 -4.09
CA ALA A 50 -8.36 1.93 -5.41
C ALA A 50 -7.21 2.17 -6.40
N LEU A 51 -6.61 3.36 -6.39
CA LEU A 51 -5.43 3.69 -7.20
C LEU A 51 -4.25 2.78 -6.83
N THR A 52 -3.94 2.64 -5.54
CA THR A 52 -2.87 1.77 -5.04
C THR A 52 -3.07 0.32 -5.49
N LEU A 53 -4.30 -0.20 -5.39
CA LEU A 53 -4.64 -1.54 -5.84
C LEU A 53 -4.41 -1.73 -7.34
N VAL A 54 -4.83 -0.75 -8.16
CA VAL A 54 -4.62 -0.78 -9.61
C VAL A 54 -3.13 -0.73 -9.95
N MET A 55 -2.35 0.15 -9.30
CA MET A 55 -0.91 0.25 -9.53
C MET A 55 -0.19 -1.05 -9.17
N CYS A 56 -0.57 -1.69 -8.07
CA CYS A 56 0.00 -2.95 -7.64
C CYS A 56 -0.41 -4.12 -8.54
N SER A 57 -1.69 -4.22 -8.94
CA SER A 57 -2.18 -5.26 -9.85
C SER A 57 -1.57 -5.19 -11.25
N LYS A 58 -1.13 -3.99 -11.66
CA LYS A 58 -0.38 -3.78 -12.91
C LYS A 58 1.12 -4.03 -12.75
N GLY A 59 1.60 -4.34 -11.54
CA GLY A 59 3.01 -4.56 -11.26
C GLY A 59 3.87 -3.29 -11.29
N TRP A 60 3.27 -2.10 -11.18
CA TRP A 60 4.01 -0.84 -11.16
C TRP A 60 4.70 -0.60 -9.81
N ILE A 61 4.08 -1.04 -8.74
CA ILE A 61 4.62 -1.01 -7.37
C ILE A 61 4.59 -2.41 -6.77
N GLY A 62 5.58 -2.71 -5.94
CA GLY A 62 5.67 -3.98 -5.21
C GLY A 62 4.65 -4.09 -4.08
N TYR A 63 4.47 -5.31 -3.57
CA TYR A 63 3.54 -5.58 -2.46
C TYR A 63 3.85 -4.78 -1.20
N GLU A 64 5.13 -4.72 -0.82
CA GLU A 64 5.58 -3.98 0.36
C GLU A 64 5.37 -2.47 0.21
N ASP A 65 5.69 -1.90 -0.96
CA ASP A 65 5.51 -0.49 -1.27
C ASP A 65 4.02 -0.11 -1.28
N ALA A 66 3.17 -0.96 -1.85
CA ALA A 66 1.72 -0.77 -1.84
C ALA A 66 1.14 -0.83 -0.42
N ALA A 67 1.62 -1.76 0.40
CA ALA A 67 1.21 -1.85 1.80
C ALA A 67 1.64 -0.61 2.60
N ALA A 68 2.87 -0.11 2.38
CA ALA A 68 3.33 1.14 2.99
C ALA A 68 2.50 2.35 2.54
N MET A 69 2.10 2.41 1.28
CA MET A 69 1.22 3.44 0.74
C MET A 69 -0.16 3.43 1.41
N ILE A 70 -0.77 2.25 1.60
CA ILE A 70 -2.04 2.09 2.33
C ILE A 70 -1.93 2.57 3.79
N MET A 71 -0.80 2.31 4.45
CA MET A 71 -0.59 2.84 5.81
C MET A 71 -0.52 4.36 5.82
N GLY A 72 0.11 4.97 4.80
CA GLY A 72 0.11 6.40 4.61
C GLY A 72 -1.29 6.98 4.39
N GLU A 73 -2.14 6.30 3.63
CA GLU A 73 -3.53 6.69 3.39
C GLU A 73 -4.35 6.79 4.69
N ASN A 74 -4.10 5.91 5.65
CA ASN A 74 -4.73 5.99 6.98
C ASN A 74 -4.33 7.28 7.72
N ILE A 75 -3.04 7.67 7.64
CA ILE A 75 -2.60 8.95 8.20
C ILE A 75 -3.25 10.12 7.45
N GLY A 76 -3.25 10.10 6.12
CA GLY A 76 -3.85 11.14 5.28
C GLY A 76 -5.32 11.39 5.61
N THR A 77 -6.09 10.32 5.86
CA THR A 77 -7.50 10.42 6.29
C THR A 77 -7.64 11.20 7.61
N THR A 78 -6.73 11.01 8.55
CA THR A 78 -6.78 11.73 9.82
C THR A 78 -6.29 13.16 9.70
N ILE A 79 -5.40 13.46 8.77
CA ILE A 79 -5.01 14.83 8.44
C ILE A 79 -6.22 15.60 7.91
N THR A 80 -6.97 15.04 6.96
CA THR A 80 -8.18 15.68 6.40
C THR A 80 -9.25 15.88 7.47
N ALA A 81 -9.44 14.92 8.40
CA ALA A 81 -10.34 15.06 9.53
C ALA A 81 -9.92 16.20 10.46
N ASN A 82 -8.62 16.38 10.74
CA ASN A 82 -8.11 17.50 11.52
C ASN A 82 -8.28 18.84 10.82
N LEU A 83 -8.09 18.91 9.50
CA LEU A 83 -8.36 20.11 8.72
C LEU A 83 -9.84 20.51 8.81
N ALA A 84 -10.75 19.56 8.66
CA ALA A 84 -12.19 19.80 8.83
C ALA A 84 -12.54 20.24 10.26
N ALA A 85 -11.91 19.64 11.27
CA ALA A 85 -12.12 20.00 12.67
C ALA A 85 -11.56 21.38 13.05
N ALA A 86 -10.64 21.95 12.25
CA ALA A 86 -9.98 23.22 12.57
C ALA A 86 -10.97 24.39 12.72
N VAL A 87 -12.09 24.36 12.03
CA VAL A 87 -13.17 25.36 12.09
C VAL A 87 -14.33 24.92 13.02
N ALA A 88 -14.25 23.73 13.62
CA ALA A 88 -15.28 23.17 14.47
C ALA A 88 -15.08 23.54 15.96
N ASN A 89 -15.97 23.05 16.81
CA ASN A 89 -15.91 23.27 18.27
C ASN A 89 -14.71 22.51 18.90
N VAL A 90 -14.41 22.85 20.15
CA VAL A 90 -13.27 22.29 20.92
C VAL A 90 -13.34 20.75 21.03
N GLN A 91 -14.53 20.19 21.17
CA GLN A 91 -14.71 18.75 21.31
C GLN A 91 -14.34 18.02 20.01
N ALA A 92 -14.77 18.54 18.86
CA ALA A 92 -14.41 18.01 17.56
C ALA A 92 -12.89 18.06 17.29
N LYS A 93 -12.23 19.16 17.68
CA LYS A 93 -10.77 19.30 17.58
C LYS A 93 -10.04 18.25 18.41
N ARG A 94 -10.48 18.03 19.65
CA ARG A 94 -9.89 17.00 20.53
C ARG A 94 -10.08 15.59 19.97
N ALA A 95 -11.27 15.29 19.47
CA ALA A 95 -11.55 13.99 18.88
C ALA A 95 -10.70 13.73 17.61
N ALA A 96 -10.61 14.72 16.70
CA ALA A 96 -9.79 14.61 15.50
C ALA A 96 -8.30 14.45 15.84
N LEU A 97 -7.78 15.20 16.80
CA LEU A 97 -6.39 15.09 17.26
C LEU A 97 -6.12 13.72 17.89
N ALA A 98 -7.01 13.22 18.74
CA ALA A 98 -6.87 11.90 19.35
C ALA A 98 -6.82 10.81 18.26
N HIS A 99 -7.72 10.88 17.26
CA HIS A 99 -7.74 9.97 16.13
C HIS A 99 -6.43 10.02 15.32
N PHE A 100 -5.89 11.23 15.08
CA PHE A 100 -4.60 11.39 14.40
C PHE A 100 -3.45 10.72 15.18
N ILE A 101 -3.36 10.98 16.49
CA ILE A 101 -2.31 10.41 17.35
C ILE A 101 -2.38 8.87 17.34
N ILE A 102 -3.59 8.30 17.48
CA ILE A 102 -3.79 6.85 17.48
C ILE A 102 -3.34 6.25 16.14
N ASN A 103 -3.71 6.86 15.01
CA ASN A 103 -3.30 6.36 13.69
C ASN A 103 -1.80 6.45 13.47
N VAL A 104 -1.17 7.57 13.83
CA VAL A 104 0.30 7.70 13.73
C VAL A 104 1.00 6.66 14.60
N PHE A 105 0.54 6.47 15.84
CA PHE A 105 1.09 5.45 16.73
C PHE A 105 0.89 4.04 16.16
N GLY A 106 -0.30 3.72 15.64
CA GLY A 106 -0.60 2.44 15.00
C GLY A 106 0.29 2.17 13.78
N VAL A 107 0.54 3.19 12.94
CA VAL A 107 1.46 3.08 11.81
C VAL A 107 2.90 2.84 12.28
N ILE A 108 3.39 3.57 13.29
CA ILE A 108 4.72 3.35 13.86
C ILE A 108 4.84 1.92 14.40
N TRP A 109 3.85 1.46 15.16
CA TRP A 109 3.80 0.11 15.70
C TRP A 109 3.83 -0.95 14.60
N LEU A 110 3.00 -0.76 13.56
CA LEU A 110 2.94 -1.68 12.43
C LEU A 110 4.26 -1.71 11.64
N PHE A 111 4.97 -0.58 11.54
CA PHE A 111 6.30 -0.52 10.93
C PHE A 111 7.35 -1.36 11.67
N LEU A 112 7.25 -1.47 13.00
CA LEU A 112 8.16 -2.32 13.80
C LEU A 112 8.02 -3.81 13.47
N ILE A 113 6.81 -4.23 13.11
CA ILE A 113 6.50 -5.63 12.76
C ILE A 113 6.16 -5.78 11.27
N PHE A 114 6.58 -4.83 10.42
CA PHE A 114 6.11 -4.72 9.03
C PHE A 114 6.38 -5.99 8.22
N THR A 115 7.62 -6.41 8.14
CA THR A 115 8.01 -7.62 7.37
C THR A 115 7.34 -8.90 7.89
N PRO A 116 7.38 -9.23 9.21
CA PRO A 116 6.68 -10.42 9.71
C PRO A 116 5.17 -10.34 9.50
N PHE A 117 4.56 -9.16 9.60
CA PHE A 117 3.13 -8.98 9.37
C PHE A 117 2.74 -9.19 7.90
N LEU A 118 3.53 -8.66 6.95
CA LEU A 118 3.32 -8.91 5.52
C LEU A 118 3.49 -10.38 5.14
N ASN A 119 4.49 -11.06 5.69
CA ASN A 119 4.67 -12.49 5.48
C ASN A 119 3.48 -13.28 6.01
N PHE A 120 3.01 -12.96 7.22
CA PHE A 120 1.81 -13.58 7.80
C PHE A 120 0.59 -13.44 6.90
N ILE A 121 0.33 -12.24 6.38
CA ILE A 121 -0.79 -12.00 5.45
C ILE A 121 -0.58 -12.78 4.14
N GLY A 122 0.64 -12.79 3.61
CA GLY A 122 0.96 -13.55 2.41
C GLY A 122 0.69 -15.05 2.57
N ASP A 123 1.13 -15.63 3.68
CA ASP A 123 0.92 -17.05 3.99
C ASP A 123 -0.56 -17.35 4.26
N LEU A 124 -1.27 -16.43 4.92
CA LEU A 124 -2.71 -16.52 5.13
C LEU A 124 -3.49 -16.52 3.80
N CYS A 125 -3.10 -15.67 2.86
CA CYS A 125 -3.73 -15.62 1.53
C CYS A 125 -3.54 -16.92 0.74
N VAL A 126 -2.37 -17.53 0.81
CA VAL A 126 -2.13 -18.85 0.20
C VAL A 126 -2.96 -19.93 0.90
N THR A 127 -3.00 -19.93 2.23
CA THR A 127 -3.78 -20.90 3.03
C THR A 127 -5.28 -20.78 2.76
N LEU A 128 -5.80 -19.57 2.58
CA LEU A 128 -7.20 -19.31 2.25
C LEU A 128 -7.51 -19.47 0.75
N HIS A 129 -6.57 -19.95 -0.05
CA HIS A 129 -6.70 -20.09 -1.51
C HIS A 129 -7.08 -18.80 -2.25
N LEU A 130 -6.77 -17.64 -1.68
CA LEU A 130 -6.96 -16.33 -2.31
C LEU A 130 -5.89 -16.04 -3.36
N SER A 131 -4.71 -16.64 -3.21
CA SER A 131 -3.59 -16.56 -4.14
C SER A 131 -2.91 -17.93 -4.25
N THR A 132 -2.46 -18.28 -5.45
CA THR A 132 -1.67 -19.51 -5.70
C THR A 132 -0.24 -19.37 -5.17
N TYR A 133 0.30 -18.16 -5.16
CA TYR A 133 1.66 -17.85 -4.73
C TYR A 133 1.67 -16.76 -3.66
N ASN A 134 2.66 -16.84 -2.75
CA ASN A 134 2.83 -15.82 -1.74
C ASN A 134 3.18 -14.47 -2.40
N PRO A 135 2.49 -13.37 -2.08
CA PRO A 135 2.73 -12.04 -2.63
C PRO A 135 4.16 -11.52 -2.50
N LYS A 136 4.97 -12.04 -1.57
CA LYS A 136 6.40 -11.69 -1.44
C LYS A 136 7.19 -11.93 -2.72
N PHE A 137 6.78 -12.88 -3.57
CA PHE A 137 7.39 -13.13 -4.87
C PHE A 137 7.08 -12.03 -5.91
N SER A 138 6.37 -10.97 -5.53
CA SER A 138 6.34 -9.74 -6.34
C SER A 138 7.69 -9.02 -6.36
N ASP A 139 8.59 -9.28 -5.38
CA ASP A 139 9.98 -8.82 -5.42
C ASP A 139 10.74 -9.55 -6.55
N PRO A 140 11.29 -8.83 -7.54
CA PRO A 140 12.02 -9.42 -8.65
C PRO A 140 13.22 -10.29 -8.23
N LYS A 141 13.86 -10.00 -7.09
CA LYS A 141 14.99 -10.78 -6.57
C LYS A 141 14.52 -12.16 -6.13
N LEU A 142 13.50 -12.19 -5.27
CA LEU A 142 12.93 -13.44 -4.77
C LEU A 142 12.30 -14.26 -5.89
N LEU A 143 11.64 -13.60 -6.85
CA LEU A 143 11.08 -14.25 -8.03
C LEU A 143 12.17 -14.90 -8.88
N ASN A 144 13.31 -14.23 -9.07
CA ASN A 144 14.42 -14.72 -9.86
C ASN A 144 15.17 -15.88 -9.19
N GLU A 145 15.24 -15.90 -7.88
CA GLU A 145 15.87 -16.98 -7.11
C GLU A 145 14.98 -18.23 -7.02
N ALA A 146 13.65 -18.04 -6.89
CA ALA A 146 12.73 -19.13 -6.62
C ALA A 146 12.19 -19.83 -7.88
N PHE A 147 12.15 -19.16 -9.04
CA PHE A 147 11.47 -19.68 -10.24
C PHE A 147 12.35 -19.62 -11.50
N SER A 148 12.17 -20.62 -12.38
CA SER A 148 12.81 -20.63 -13.70
C SER A 148 12.29 -19.47 -14.57
N PRO A 149 13.06 -19.01 -15.58
CA PRO A 149 12.66 -17.91 -16.46
C PRO A 149 11.30 -18.11 -17.14
N GLU A 150 10.97 -19.35 -17.48
CA GLU A 150 9.71 -19.71 -18.14
C GLU A 150 8.51 -19.62 -17.19
N ALA A 151 8.69 -20.00 -15.92
CA ALA A 151 7.63 -19.96 -14.91
C ALA A 151 7.32 -18.56 -14.40
N ARG A 152 8.29 -17.62 -14.45
CA ARG A 152 8.19 -16.29 -13.88
C ARG A 152 7.00 -15.48 -14.39
N ALA A 153 6.74 -15.53 -15.69
CA ALA A 153 5.62 -14.79 -16.29
C ALA A 153 4.28 -15.26 -15.73
N GLY A 154 4.07 -16.57 -15.59
CA GLY A 154 2.84 -17.15 -15.02
C GLY A 154 2.69 -16.83 -13.54
N VAL A 155 3.78 -16.91 -12.77
CA VAL A 155 3.79 -16.57 -11.33
C VAL A 155 3.45 -15.10 -11.12
N THR A 156 4.11 -14.20 -11.87
CA THR A 156 3.84 -12.76 -11.80
C THR A 156 2.40 -12.42 -12.16
N ALA A 157 1.85 -13.02 -13.21
CA ALA A 157 0.46 -12.81 -13.60
C ALA A 157 -0.52 -13.28 -12.51
N SER A 158 -0.28 -14.45 -11.90
CA SER A 158 -1.08 -14.98 -10.79
C SER A 158 -1.04 -14.08 -9.56
N ILE A 159 0.16 -13.61 -9.18
CA ILE A 159 0.33 -12.71 -8.03
C ILE A 159 -0.40 -11.38 -8.28
N ASN A 160 -0.18 -10.77 -9.44
CA ASN A 160 -0.80 -9.49 -9.79
C ASN A 160 -2.33 -9.58 -9.82
N ALA A 161 -2.89 -10.69 -10.28
CA ALA A 161 -4.34 -10.91 -10.26
C ALA A 161 -4.91 -11.04 -8.84
N ALA A 162 -4.17 -11.66 -7.91
CA ALA A 162 -4.57 -11.82 -6.52
C ALA A 162 -4.32 -10.57 -5.66
N MET A 163 -3.42 -9.69 -6.09
CA MET A 163 -2.93 -8.54 -5.31
C MET A 163 -4.03 -7.63 -4.77
N PRO A 164 -5.11 -7.30 -5.51
CA PRO A 164 -6.20 -6.49 -4.97
C PRO A 164 -6.86 -7.11 -3.74
N LEU A 165 -7.07 -8.43 -3.72
CA LEU A 165 -7.65 -9.15 -2.58
C LEU A 165 -6.71 -9.15 -1.38
N VAL A 166 -5.42 -9.42 -1.62
CA VAL A 166 -4.37 -9.45 -0.59
C VAL A 166 -4.24 -8.09 0.09
N LEU A 167 -4.16 -7.01 -0.69
CA LEU A 167 -4.05 -5.66 -0.15
C LEU A 167 -5.35 -5.18 0.51
N SER A 168 -6.51 -5.62 0.03
CA SER A 168 -7.78 -5.35 0.70
C SER A 168 -7.82 -6.01 2.09
N LEU A 169 -7.37 -7.25 2.20
CA LEU A 169 -7.21 -7.94 3.48
C LEU A 169 -6.23 -7.21 4.39
N PHE A 170 -5.06 -6.83 3.86
CA PHE A 170 -4.07 -6.03 4.59
C PHE A 170 -4.68 -4.73 5.13
N ASN A 171 -5.37 -3.96 4.28
CA ASN A 171 -6.01 -2.70 4.66
C ASN A 171 -7.05 -2.91 5.77
N THR A 172 -7.85 -3.97 5.69
CA THR A 172 -8.86 -4.31 6.71
C THR A 172 -8.21 -4.63 8.04
N LEU A 173 -7.17 -5.46 8.05
CA LEU A 173 -6.44 -5.83 9.26
C LEU A 173 -5.66 -4.65 9.85
N ALA A 174 -5.00 -3.85 9.01
CA ALA A 174 -4.27 -2.66 9.45
C ALA A 174 -5.21 -1.61 10.06
N LYS A 175 -6.41 -1.43 9.51
CA LYS A 175 -7.45 -0.58 10.11
C LYS A 175 -7.95 -1.13 11.44
N GLY A 176 -8.12 -2.44 11.56
CA GLY A 176 -8.53 -3.08 12.82
C GLY A 176 -7.53 -2.91 13.96
N ILE A 177 -6.25 -2.73 13.66
CA ILE A 177 -5.21 -2.43 14.67
C ILE A 177 -5.29 -0.98 15.15
N ASN A 178 -5.85 -0.10 14.34
CA ASN A 178 -5.92 1.36 14.59
C ASN A 178 -7.28 1.84 15.16
N VAL A 179 -8.18 0.92 15.52
CA VAL A 179 -9.51 1.26 16.11
C VAL A 179 -9.49 1.22 17.63
#